data_b3608fd7d49ba1c7339a5ebbdb42057d
#
_entry.id   b3608fd7d49ba1c7339a5ebbdb42057d
#
_cell.length_a   1.000
_cell.length_b   1.000
_cell.length_c   1.000
_cell.angle_alpha   90.00
_cell.angle_beta   90.00
_cell.angle_gamma   90.00
#
_symmetry.space_group_name_H-M   'P 1'
#
loop_
_entity.id
_entity.type
_entity.pdbx_description
1 polymer ?
#
loop_
_entity_poly.entity_id
_entity_poly.type
_entity_poly.pdbx_seq_one_letter_code
_entity_poly.pdbx_strand_id
1 'polypeptide(L)'
;MEEIRIYVTSNFATFVCPKCDKGRTADVSKVLGAKAEVKIKCKCKCGYTFKAVLERRKFFRKSIELDGIFKSQEELQQVFIKIVDISRSGCKIKLNKESNNFSVGERISIEFNLDDSTKSMVRKEAVIRSNTGSLLGVEFDSIDEFDKLGHYLMFN
;
A
#
# COMPACT_ATOMS: atom_id res chain seq x y z
N MET A 1 -18.04 14.17 13.00
CA MET A 1 -18.65 13.17 12.09
C MET A 1 -17.76 11.94 12.05
N GLU A 2 -18.32 10.79 12.30
CA GLU A 2 -17.59 9.52 12.33
C GLU A 2 -17.07 9.15 10.94
N GLU A 3 -15.83 8.66 10.86
CA GLU A 3 -15.24 8.14 9.62
C GLU A 3 -15.14 6.62 9.69
N ILE A 4 -15.59 5.96 8.62
CA ILE A 4 -15.53 4.51 8.50
C ILE A 4 -14.78 4.16 7.22
N ARG A 5 -13.77 3.31 7.35
CA ARG A 5 -13.01 2.82 6.20
C ARG A 5 -13.73 1.61 5.60
N ILE A 6 -14.00 1.69 4.30
CA ILE A 6 -14.68 0.64 3.54
C ILE A 6 -13.77 0.19 2.40
N TYR A 7 -13.48 -1.09 2.35
CA TYR A 7 -12.66 -1.67 1.28
C TYR A 7 -13.53 -1.99 0.07
N VAL A 8 -13.10 -1.51 -1.09
CA VAL A 8 -13.81 -1.70 -2.36
C VAL A 8 -13.37 -3.02 -3.00
N THR A 9 -14.33 -3.85 -3.39
CA THR A 9 -14.09 -5.10 -4.09
C THR A 9 -14.82 -5.08 -5.44
N SER A 10 -14.06 -5.21 -6.53
CA SER A 10 -14.60 -5.20 -7.90
C SER A 10 -15.53 -4.01 -8.16
N ASN A 11 -15.13 -2.82 -7.76
CA ASN A 11 -15.86 -1.56 -7.87
C ASN A 11 -17.12 -1.44 -7.00
N PHE A 12 -17.37 -2.39 -6.10
CA PHE A 12 -18.49 -2.34 -5.16
C PHE A 12 -18.01 -2.10 -3.74
N ALA A 13 -18.79 -1.32 -3.00
CA ALA A 13 -18.57 -1.06 -1.59
C ALA A 13 -19.84 -1.33 -0.81
N THR A 14 -19.70 -1.92 0.37
CA THR A 14 -20.82 -2.15 1.29
C THR A 14 -20.76 -1.12 2.41
N PHE A 15 -21.78 -0.29 2.48
CA PHE A 15 -21.93 0.75 3.48
C PHE A 15 -22.82 0.23 4.62
N VAL A 16 -22.28 0.19 5.82
CA VAL A 16 -23.04 -0.22 7.01
C VAL A 16 -23.20 1.00 7.92
N CYS A 17 -24.43 1.37 8.21
CA CYS A 17 -24.69 2.51 9.08
C CYS A 17 -24.24 2.19 10.52
N PRO A 18 -23.37 3.03 11.12
CA PRO A 18 -22.90 2.78 12.49
C PRO A 18 -24.00 2.88 13.54
N LYS A 19 -25.11 3.55 13.24
CA LYS A 19 -26.21 3.74 14.19
C LYS A 19 -27.25 2.62 14.13
N CYS A 20 -27.70 2.22 12.93
CA CYS A 20 -28.78 1.25 12.77
C CYS A 20 -28.35 -0.10 12.18
N ASP A 21 -27.06 -0.25 11.84
CA ASP A 21 -26.46 -1.46 11.29
C ASP A 21 -27.02 -1.95 9.95
N LYS A 22 -27.87 -1.15 9.30
CA LYS A 22 -28.36 -1.49 7.96
C LYS A 22 -27.25 -1.33 6.93
N GLY A 23 -27.09 -2.35 6.09
CA GLY A 23 -26.10 -2.38 5.04
C GLY A 23 -26.70 -2.08 3.66
N ARG A 24 -25.88 -1.48 2.81
CA ARG A 24 -26.22 -1.22 1.41
C ARG A 24 -24.96 -1.40 0.56
N THR A 25 -25.05 -2.18 -0.51
CA THR A 25 -23.96 -2.34 -1.47
C THR A 25 -24.25 -1.49 -2.71
N ALA A 26 -23.25 -0.75 -3.16
CA ALA A 26 -23.34 0.13 -4.32
C ALA A 26 -22.09 0.08 -5.17
N ASP A 27 -22.26 0.33 -6.47
CA ASP A 27 -21.17 0.54 -7.40
C ASP A 27 -20.56 1.91 -7.17
N VAL A 28 -19.27 1.96 -6.85
CA VAL A 28 -18.54 3.20 -6.55
C VAL A 28 -17.50 3.54 -7.60
N SER A 29 -17.52 2.88 -8.74
CA SER A 29 -16.55 3.09 -9.82
C SER A 29 -16.47 4.54 -10.30
N LYS A 30 -17.62 5.21 -10.42
CA LYS A 30 -17.68 6.62 -10.84
C LYS A 30 -17.10 7.58 -9.80
N VAL A 31 -17.30 7.27 -8.53
CA VAL A 31 -16.80 8.10 -7.42
C VAL A 31 -15.30 7.97 -7.28
N LEU A 32 -14.79 6.74 -7.38
CA LEU A 32 -13.36 6.46 -7.25
C LEU A 32 -12.56 6.97 -8.45
N GLY A 33 -13.07 6.77 -9.66
CA GLY A 33 -12.31 7.05 -10.88
C GLY A 33 -10.99 6.30 -10.86
N ALA A 34 -9.88 7.01 -11.05
CA ALA A 34 -8.54 6.46 -11.00
C ALA A 34 -7.91 6.51 -9.60
N LYS A 35 -8.59 7.06 -8.60
CA LYS A 35 -8.06 7.24 -7.25
C LYS A 35 -8.09 5.94 -6.45
N ALA A 36 -7.10 5.74 -5.60
CA ALA A 36 -7.04 4.58 -4.70
C ALA A 36 -7.91 4.78 -3.47
N GLU A 37 -8.05 6.02 -3.00
CA GLU A 37 -8.80 6.38 -1.81
C GLU A 37 -9.65 7.62 -2.08
N VAL A 38 -10.91 7.60 -1.64
CA VAL A 38 -11.83 8.72 -1.74
C VAL A 38 -12.68 8.81 -0.47
N LYS A 39 -12.87 10.02 0.03
CA LYS A 39 -13.78 10.29 1.17
C LYS A 39 -15.11 10.81 0.66
N ILE A 40 -16.20 10.19 1.10
CA ILE A 40 -17.55 10.62 0.74
C ILE A 40 -18.42 10.76 1.98
N LYS A 41 -19.38 11.69 1.89
CA LYS A 41 -20.38 11.88 2.96
C LYS A 41 -21.57 10.98 2.68
N CYS A 42 -21.97 10.20 3.68
CA CYS A 42 -23.08 9.26 3.58
C CYS A 42 -24.20 9.66 4.53
N LYS A 43 -25.45 9.50 4.07
CA LYS A 43 -26.64 9.70 4.89
C LYS A 43 -27.47 8.42 4.85
N CYS A 44 -27.69 7.83 6.01
CA CYS A 44 -28.55 6.67 6.14
C CYS A 44 -30.04 7.08 6.17
N LYS A 45 -30.91 6.15 5.78
CA LYS A 45 -32.36 6.36 5.88
C LYS A 45 -32.85 6.63 7.31
N CYS A 46 -32.09 6.18 8.31
CA CYS A 46 -32.39 6.47 9.72
C CYS A 46 -32.05 7.92 10.13
N GLY A 47 -31.49 8.73 9.22
CA GLY A 47 -31.10 10.10 9.45
C GLY A 47 -29.65 10.32 9.89
N TYR A 48 -28.94 9.25 10.23
CA TYR A 48 -27.54 9.37 10.65
C TYR A 48 -26.61 9.69 9.47
N THR A 49 -25.68 10.62 9.70
CA THR A 49 -24.67 10.97 8.68
C THR A 49 -23.27 10.58 9.16
N PHE A 50 -22.48 10.07 8.24
CA PHE A 50 -21.10 9.67 8.52
C PHE A 50 -20.25 9.85 7.25
N LYS A 51 -18.93 9.81 7.41
CA LYS A 51 -18.00 9.82 6.28
C LYS A 51 -17.53 8.39 6.00
N ALA A 52 -17.59 7.98 4.75
CA ALA A 52 -16.98 6.74 4.30
C ALA A 52 -15.66 7.06 3.61
N VAL A 53 -14.61 6.37 4.01
CA VAL A 53 -13.33 6.39 3.34
C VAL A 53 -13.26 5.13 2.49
N LEU A 54 -13.45 5.29 1.18
CA LEU A 54 -13.41 4.18 0.23
C LEU A 54 -11.96 3.87 -0.11
N GLU A 55 -11.55 2.64 0.12
CA GLU A 55 -10.17 2.19 -0.12
C GLU A 55 -10.15 1.05 -1.11
N ARG A 56 -9.50 1.25 -2.25
CA ARG A 56 -9.33 0.24 -3.28
C ARG A 56 -8.19 -0.71 -2.98
N ARG A 57 -7.23 -0.28 -2.17
CA ARG A 57 -6.05 -1.06 -1.81
C ARG A 57 -6.45 -2.23 -0.91
N LYS A 58 -5.94 -3.41 -1.23
CA LYS A 58 -6.21 -4.62 -0.46
C LYS A 58 -5.52 -4.60 0.91
N PHE A 59 -4.34 -3.97 0.99
CA PHE A 59 -3.53 -3.95 2.19
C PHE A 59 -3.25 -2.52 2.66
N PHE A 60 -3.20 -2.36 3.98
CA PHE A 60 -2.82 -1.10 4.61
C PHE A 60 -1.38 -0.73 4.22
N ARG A 61 -1.15 0.55 3.95
CA ARG A 61 0.16 1.12 3.68
C ARG A 61 0.61 1.98 4.84
N LYS A 62 1.82 1.72 5.31
CA LYS A 62 2.43 2.49 6.38
C LYS A 62 3.47 3.44 5.82
N SER A 63 3.36 4.73 6.15
CA SER A 63 4.38 5.72 5.84
C SER A 63 5.55 5.53 6.79
N ILE A 64 6.74 5.38 6.24
CA ILE A 64 7.96 5.12 7.00
C ILE A 64 9.15 5.78 6.31
N GLU A 65 10.31 5.68 6.94
CA GLU A 65 11.58 6.00 6.31
C GLU A 65 12.60 4.96 6.75
N LEU A 66 12.88 3.98 5.88
CA LEU A 66 13.81 2.91 6.15
C LEU A 66 14.91 2.91 5.12
N ASP A 67 16.15 2.71 5.58
CA ASP A 67 17.28 2.51 4.71
C ASP A 67 17.31 1.06 4.21
N GLY A 68 17.66 0.90 2.94
CA GLY A 68 17.76 -0.40 2.32
C GLY A 68 18.67 -0.40 1.12
N ILE A 69 18.79 -1.56 0.52
CA ILE A 69 19.53 -1.74 -0.74
C ILE A 69 18.67 -2.54 -1.70
N PHE A 70 18.82 -2.26 -3.00
CA PHE A 70 18.23 -3.12 -3.99
C PHE A 70 19.23 -3.47 -5.10
N LYS A 71 18.99 -4.61 -5.71
CA LYS A 71 19.72 -5.10 -6.88
C LYS A 71 18.75 -5.39 -7.98
N SER A 72 19.04 -4.88 -9.18
CA SER A 72 18.41 -5.37 -10.39
C SER A 72 19.04 -6.72 -10.78
N GLN A 73 18.22 -7.65 -11.31
CA GLN A 73 18.74 -8.92 -11.80
C GLN A 73 19.64 -8.74 -13.03
N GLU A 74 19.41 -7.69 -13.81
CA GLU A 74 20.20 -7.39 -15.00
C GLU A 74 21.51 -6.67 -14.67
N GLU A 75 21.50 -5.85 -13.62
CA GLU A 75 22.67 -5.12 -13.15
C GLU A 75 23.09 -5.63 -11.77
N LEU A 76 24.31 -6.08 -11.65
CA LEU A 76 24.84 -6.62 -10.40
C LEU A 76 25.18 -5.53 -9.37
N GLN A 77 24.88 -4.27 -9.66
CA GLN A 77 25.13 -3.16 -8.76
C GLN A 77 24.11 -3.09 -7.63
N GLN A 78 24.60 -2.89 -6.43
CA GLN A 78 23.77 -2.56 -5.29
C GLN A 78 23.48 -1.06 -5.27
N VAL A 79 22.24 -0.69 -5.08
CA VAL A 79 21.81 0.69 -4.99
C VAL A 79 21.26 0.95 -3.60
N PHE A 80 21.76 1.98 -2.92
CA PHE A 80 21.22 2.42 -1.65
C PHE A 80 19.91 3.16 -1.88
N ILE A 81 18.90 2.79 -1.12
CA ILE A 81 17.54 3.30 -1.28
C ILE A 81 16.93 3.67 0.07
N LYS A 82 15.86 4.46 0.00
CA LYS A 82 14.98 4.67 1.15
C LYS A 82 13.60 4.13 0.83
N ILE A 83 13.02 3.40 1.77
CA ILE A 83 11.65 2.93 1.66
C ILE A 83 10.79 3.93 2.41
N VAL A 84 9.84 4.56 1.70
CA VAL A 84 9.03 5.66 2.24
C VAL A 84 7.58 5.25 2.49
N ASP A 85 7.18 4.09 2.00
CA ASP A 85 5.83 3.56 2.15
C ASP A 85 5.92 2.05 2.02
N ILE A 86 5.25 1.30 2.87
CA ILE A 86 5.30 -0.16 2.87
C ILE A 86 3.95 -0.78 3.22
N SER A 87 3.63 -1.88 2.53
CA SER A 87 2.49 -2.75 2.82
C SER A 87 2.94 -4.21 2.75
N ARG A 88 2.02 -5.13 2.98
CA ARG A 88 2.32 -6.56 2.84
C ARG A 88 2.62 -6.96 1.39
N SER A 89 2.06 -6.24 0.42
CA SER A 89 2.17 -6.59 -1.00
C SER A 89 3.27 -5.84 -1.74
N GLY A 90 3.85 -4.79 -1.17
CA GLY A 90 4.87 -4.01 -1.85
C GLY A 90 5.30 -2.78 -1.08
N CYS A 91 6.12 -1.97 -1.71
CA CYS A 91 6.61 -0.74 -1.11
C CYS A 91 6.89 0.33 -2.17
N LYS A 92 7.09 1.54 -1.68
CA LYS A 92 7.55 2.67 -2.50
C LYS A 92 8.98 3.00 -2.11
N ILE A 93 9.84 3.07 -3.10
CA ILE A 93 11.28 3.28 -2.93
C ILE A 93 11.65 4.65 -3.46
N LYS A 94 12.39 5.40 -2.66
CA LYS A 94 12.99 6.67 -3.08
C LYS A 94 14.44 6.43 -3.45
N LEU A 95 14.81 6.84 -4.66
CA LEU A 95 16.19 6.79 -5.16
C LEU A 95 16.90 8.09 -4.81
N ASN A 96 18.20 8.00 -4.48
CA ASN A 96 19.02 9.17 -4.20
C ASN A 96 19.28 10.04 -5.43
N LYS A 97 19.19 9.43 -6.61
CA LYS A 97 19.33 10.11 -7.90
C LYS A 97 18.18 9.67 -8.80
N GLU A 98 17.68 10.58 -9.63
CA GLU A 98 16.78 10.18 -10.70
C GLU A 98 17.46 9.10 -11.53
N SER A 99 16.77 7.98 -11.70
CA SER A 99 17.26 6.90 -12.52
C SER A 99 16.22 6.50 -13.54
N ASN A 100 16.54 6.74 -14.80
CA ASN A 100 15.74 6.25 -15.92
C ASN A 100 16.14 4.84 -16.34
N ASN A 101 17.06 4.21 -15.57
CA ASN A 101 17.61 2.90 -15.91
C ASN A 101 16.75 1.74 -15.45
N PHE A 102 15.72 2.01 -14.67
CA PHE A 102 14.83 0.97 -14.12
C PHE A 102 13.48 1.01 -14.80
N SER A 103 13.09 -0.08 -15.40
CA SER A 103 11.86 -0.19 -16.20
C SER A 103 10.76 -0.89 -15.43
N VAL A 104 9.52 -0.46 -15.67
CA VAL A 104 8.33 -1.18 -15.19
C VAL A 104 8.36 -2.61 -15.73
N GLY A 105 8.14 -3.58 -14.85
CA GLY A 105 8.23 -5.01 -15.16
C GLY A 105 9.57 -5.64 -14.83
N GLU A 106 10.59 -4.84 -14.54
CA GLU A 106 11.91 -5.34 -14.16
C GLU A 106 11.89 -6.00 -12.78
N ARG A 107 12.58 -7.12 -12.64
CA ARG A 107 12.67 -7.85 -11.38
C ARG A 107 13.85 -7.36 -10.56
N ILE A 108 13.61 -7.17 -9.27
CA ILE A 108 14.63 -6.69 -8.33
C ILE A 108 14.59 -7.50 -7.03
N SER A 109 15.68 -7.47 -6.30
CA SER A 109 15.77 -8.00 -4.94
C SER A 109 15.97 -6.83 -3.98
N ILE A 110 15.20 -6.77 -2.90
CA ILE A 110 15.26 -5.69 -1.92
C ILE A 110 15.62 -6.25 -0.56
N GLU A 111 16.53 -5.57 0.14
CA GLU A 111 16.85 -5.84 1.54
C GLU A 111 16.73 -4.56 2.34
N PHE A 112 16.08 -4.61 3.50
CA PHE A 112 15.97 -3.48 4.40
C PHE A 112 15.80 -3.95 5.84
N ASN A 113 16.13 -3.08 6.79
CA ASN A 113 15.93 -3.34 8.20
C ASN A 113 14.69 -2.57 8.68
N LEU A 114 13.83 -3.28 9.41
CA LEU A 114 12.67 -2.67 10.06
C LEU A 114 13.12 -1.82 11.24
N ASP A 115 12.32 -0.82 11.58
CA ASP A 115 12.57 0.05 12.74
C ASP A 115 11.97 -0.52 14.03
N ASP A 116 11.89 -1.84 14.12
CA ASP A 116 11.50 -2.54 15.33
C ASP A 116 12.68 -2.64 16.32
N SER A 117 12.41 -3.18 17.53
CA SER A 117 13.41 -3.28 18.58
C SER A 117 14.61 -4.15 18.20
N THR A 118 14.42 -5.12 17.34
CA THR A 118 15.46 -6.08 16.90
C THR A 118 16.12 -5.69 15.59
N LYS A 119 15.66 -4.61 14.94
CA LYS A 119 16.14 -4.21 13.61
C LYS A 119 16.05 -5.37 12.61
N SER A 120 14.92 -6.05 12.59
CA SER A 120 14.69 -7.24 11.78
C SER A 120 14.99 -6.98 10.31
N MET A 121 15.79 -7.86 9.69
CA MET A 121 16.10 -7.77 8.26
C MET A 121 15.00 -8.42 7.45
N VAL A 122 14.54 -7.71 6.43
CA VAL A 122 13.56 -8.21 5.45
C VAL A 122 14.23 -8.26 4.08
N ARG A 123 14.07 -9.39 3.41
CA ARG A 123 14.52 -9.60 2.04
C ARG A 123 13.35 -10.04 1.19
N LYS A 124 13.12 -9.35 0.07
CA LYS A 124 12.01 -9.64 -0.83
C LYS A 124 12.46 -9.59 -2.28
N GLU A 125 11.98 -10.53 -3.06
CA GLU A 125 11.99 -10.44 -4.52
C GLU A 125 10.76 -9.65 -4.96
N ALA A 126 10.92 -8.77 -5.92
CA ALA A 126 9.85 -7.85 -6.31
C ALA A 126 9.91 -7.48 -7.79
N VAL A 127 8.83 -6.91 -8.28
CA VAL A 127 8.72 -6.40 -9.65
C VAL A 127 8.39 -4.91 -9.59
N ILE A 128 9.05 -4.11 -10.41
CA ILE A 128 8.78 -2.67 -10.52
C ILE A 128 7.44 -2.49 -11.23
N ARG A 129 6.50 -1.81 -10.59
CA ARG A 129 5.16 -1.53 -11.13
C ARG A 129 4.96 -0.09 -11.55
N SER A 130 5.75 0.84 -10.99
CA SER A 130 5.70 2.25 -11.39
C SER A 130 7.07 2.91 -11.25
N ASN A 131 7.33 3.90 -12.10
CA ASN A 131 8.56 4.69 -12.06
C ASN A 131 8.21 6.14 -12.41
N THR A 132 8.34 7.05 -11.44
CA THR A 132 8.10 8.48 -11.62
C THR A 132 9.40 9.29 -11.65
N GLY A 133 10.54 8.64 -11.87
CA GLY A 133 11.88 9.24 -11.88
C GLY A 133 12.62 9.03 -10.57
N SER A 134 12.17 9.63 -9.48
CA SER A 134 12.79 9.49 -8.16
C SER A 134 12.12 8.44 -7.27
N LEU A 135 10.89 8.04 -7.59
CA LEU A 135 10.12 7.06 -6.82
C LEU A 135 9.78 5.84 -7.67
N LEU A 136 10.07 4.67 -7.11
CA LEU A 136 9.68 3.39 -7.71
C LEU A 136 8.62 2.73 -6.83
N GLY A 137 7.51 2.32 -7.43
CA GLY A 137 6.54 1.45 -6.79
C GLY A 137 6.87 0.01 -7.13
N VAL A 138 7.01 -0.86 -6.15
CA VAL A 138 7.34 -2.26 -6.36
C VAL A 138 6.32 -3.17 -5.69
N GLU A 139 6.07 -4.32 -6.31
CA GLU A 139 5.19 -5.36 -5.80
C GLU A 139 6.02 -6.59 -5.46
N PHE A 140 5.85 -7.10 -4.23
CA PHE A 140 6.55 -8.30 -3.79
C PHE A 140 6.00 -9.54 -4.49
N ASP A 141 6.86 -10.50 -4.80
CA ASP A 141 6.45 -11.75 -5.46
C ASP A 141 5.58 -12.62 -4.58
N SER A 142 5.77 -12.54 -3.26
CA SER A 142 5.02 -13.35 -2.32
C SER A 142 4.54 -12.53 -1.13
N ILE A 143 3.36 -12.88 -0.63
CA ILE A 143 2.79 -12.32 0.60
C ILE A 143 2.75 -13.45 1.62
N ASP A 144 3.50 -13.29 2.70
CA ASP A 144 3.48 -14.21 3.84
C ASP A 144 3.00 -13.44 5.08
N GLU A 145 1.82 -13.78 5.57
CA GLU A 145 1.21 -13.10 6.72
C GLU A 145 1.97 -13.37 8.01
N PHE A 146 2.76 -14.44 8.06
CA PHE A 146 3.50 -14.86 9.24
C PHE A 146 4.98 -14.50 9.21
N ASP A 147 5.44 -13.79 8.17
CA ASP A 147 6.82 -13.33 8.11
C ASP A 147 7.06 -12.11 9.00
N LYS A 148 8.32 -11.69 9.08
CA LYS A 148 8.73 -10.53 9.89
C LYS A 148 8.03 -9.24 9.48
N LEU A 149 7.85 -9.04 8.18
CA LEU A 149 7.15 -7.87 7.65
C LEU A 149 5.67 -7.87 8.04
N GLY A 150 5.00 -9.00 7.90
CA GLY A 150 3.60 -9.15 8.28
C GLY A 150 3.38 -8.85 9.76
N HIS A 151 4.24 -9.40 10.61
CA HIS A 151 4.21 -9.16 12.05
C HIS A 151 4.44 -7.67 12.36
N TYR A 152 5.44 -7.05 11.75
CA TYR A 152 5.75 -5.63 11.91
C TYR A 152 4.56 -4.74 11.56
N LEU A 153 3.91 -4.99 10.42
CA LEU A 153 2.78 -4.20 9.95
C LEU A 153 1.53 -4.38 10.83
N MET A 154 1.41 -5.51 11.50
CA MET A 154 0.29 -5.79 12.41
C MET A 154 0.42 -5.04 13.74
N PHE A 155 1.64 -4.87 14.27
CA PHE A 155 1.89 -4.37 15.63
C PHE A 155 2.61 -3.01 15.69
N ASN A 156 2.98 -2.45 14.57
CA ASN A 156 3.63 -1.17 14.48
C ASN A 156 2.91 -0.27 13.47
#